data_bafe038338be7a3ecd8f2f3de08b4ee0
#
_entry.id   bafe038338be7a3ecd8f2f3de08b4ee0
#
_cell.length_a   1.000
_cell.length_b   1.000
_cell.length_c   1.000
_cell.angle_alpha   90.00
_cell.angle_beta   90.00
_cell.angle_gamma   90.00
#
_symmetry.space_group_name_H-M   'P 1'
#
loop_
_entity.id
_entity.type
_entity.pdbx_description
1 polymer ?
#
loop_
_entity_poly.entity_id
_entity_poly.type
_entity_poly.pdbx_seq_one_letter_code
_entity_poly.pdbx_strand_id
1 'polypeptide(L)'
;IRFGISEWRQQMFKIIIPILVIALAAFVGMNAKSGLIRGVADGMLVSPARPAVAVKPAADFASVDARRVDLSPSVQNSMLQATSVQAVYALYNHEGPQAAPAHLAALLAVSQNDETWPVEPELGFPAIRHKKQDIDGFSGFADTYVLDAKDDPWASDEPAQWENGSLVRRFTFILWFYKAKLIVEYREPLPAPSDMPLEDNIPLLTDFEARALESFRLLNGDPKNGGVELPRPKEKLPYPPAGINRQALTDFIGTLWDMKK
;
A
#
# COMPACT_ATOMS: atom_id res chain seq x y z
N ILE A 1 15.08 68.87 5.15
CA ILE A 1 15.18 67.47 5.60
C ILE A 1 14.89 66.57 4.39
N ARG A 2 15.95 66.24 3.59
CA ARG A 2 15.88 65.23 2.54
C ARG A 2 16.57 63.97 3.10
N PHE A 3 15.89 63.22 3.95
CA PHE A 3 16.30 61.86 4.28
C PHE A 3 15.95 60.92 3.14
N GLY A 4 16.86 60.40 2.60
CA GLY A 4 17.33 59.39 1.77
C GLY A 4 16.30 58.30 1.39
N ILE A 5 15.50 58.49 0.33
CA ILE A 5 14.76 57.43 -0.38
C ILE A 5 15.73 56.29 -0.82
N SER A 6 17.03 56.60 -0.99
CA SER A 6 18.07 55.63 -1.38
C SER A 6 18.49 54.69 -0.25
N GLU A 7 18.59 55.15 0.99
CA GLU A 7 18.95 54.30 2.15
C GLU A 7 17.82 53.36 2.55
N TRP A 8 16.60 53.82 2.47
CA TRP A 8 15.41 52.99 2.76
C TRP A 8 15.26 51.84 1.74
N ARG A 9 15.51 52.12 0.46
CA ARG A 9 15.57 51.09 -0.59
C ARG A 9 16.68 50.06 -0.34
N GLN A 10 17.87 50.52 0.04
CA GLN A 10 18.97 49.58 0.33
C GLN A 10 18.71 48.72 1.55
N GLN A 11 18.09 49.23 2.58
CA GLN A 11 17.72 48.41 3.75
C GLN A 11 16.60 47.42 3.43
N MET A 12 15.58 47.81 2.66
CA MET A 12 14.54 46.91 2.17
C MET A 12 15.12 45.74 1.36
N PHE A 13 16.05 46.00 0.46
CA PHE A 13 16.70 44.92 -0.30
C PHE A 13 17.50 43.95 0.57
N LYS A 14 18.15 44.44 1.63
CA LYS A 14 18.88 43.57 2.59
C LYS A 14 17.97 42.64 3.40
N ILE A 15 16.72 42.96 3.55
CA ILE A 15 15.76 42.15 4.29
C ILE A 15 14.94 41.25 3.34
N ILE A 16 14.48 41.79 2.22
CA ILE A 16 13.60 41.09 1.27
C ILE A 16 14.37 39.95 0.55
N ILE A 17 15.62 40.19 0.16
CA ILE A 17 16.40 39.16 -0.57
C ILE A 17 16.59 37.89 0.29
N PRO A 18 17.06 37.95 1.55
CA PRO A 18 17.17 36.76 2.39
C PRO A 18 15.85 36.02 2.62
N ILE A 19 14.75 36.76 2.82
CA ILE A 19 13.42 36.17 2.99
C ILE A 19 12.98 35.44 1.72
N LEU A 20 13.21 36.02 0.56
CA LEU A 20 12.88 35.42 -0.73
C LEU A 20 13.72 34.19 -1.02
N VAL A 21 15.01 34.20 -0.65
CA VAL A 21 15.91 33.04 -0.77
C VAL A 21 15.48 31.91 0.18
N ILE A 22 15.11 32.24 1.41
CA ILE A 22 14.61 31.24 2.39
C ILE A 22 13.28 30.65 1.90
N ALA A 23 12.37 31.50 1.41
CA ALA A 23 11.08 31.04 0.86
C ALA A 23 11.29 30.16 -0.38
N LEU A 24 12.20 30.53 -1.27
CA LEU A 24 12.54 29.75 -2.46
C LEU A 24 13.22 28.43 -2.09
N ALA A 25 14.14 28.43 -1.12
CA ALA A 25 14.79 27.23 -0.62
C ALA A 25 13.78 26.29 0.07
N ALA A 26 12.83 26.83 0.85
CA ALA A 26 11.73 26.08 1.45
C ALA A 26 10.81 25.51 0.37
N PHE A 27 10.45 26.28 -0.64
CA PHE A 27 9.62 25.87 -1.76
C PHE A 27 10.29 24.79 -2.61
N VAL A 28 11.58 24.95 -2.93
CA VAL A 28 12.37 23.92 -3.64
C VAL A 28 12.54 22.68 -2.77
N GLY A 29 12.79 22.84 -1.47
CA GLY A 29 12.87 21.72 -0.53
C GLY A 29 11.54 20.94 -0.36
N MET A 30 10.41 21.64 -0.37
CA MET A 30 9.08 21.00 -0.34
C MET A 30 8.77 20.30 -1.67
N ASN A 31 9.10 20.92 -2.81
CA ASN A 31 8.89 20.30 -4.13
C ASN A 31 9.88 19.15 -4.40
N ALA A 32 11.12 19.22 -3.93
CA ALA A 32 12.05 18.10 -4.02
C ALA A 32 11.60 16.88 -3.18
N LYS A 33 10.90 17.12 -2.05
CA LYS A 33 10.28 16.03 -1.26
C LYS A 33 9.01 15.47 -1.90
N SER A 34 8.28 16.25 -2.69
CA SER A 34 7.10 15.78 -3.44
C SER A 34 7.44 14.96 -4.68
N GLY A 35 8.72 14.94 -5.09
CA GLY A 35 9.20 14.21 -6.27
C GLY A 35 9.58 12.75 -6.05
N LEU A 36 9.41 12.21 -4.83
CA LEU A 36 9.68 10.80 -4.59
C LEU A 36 8.52 9.94 -5.12
N ILE A 37 8.78 9.29 -6.23
CA ILE A 37 7.84 8.43 -6.94
C ILE A 37 7.66 7.14 -6.14
N ARG A 38 6.41 6.73 -5.86
CA ARG A 38 6.08 5.37 -5.43
C ARG A 38 5.90 4.48 -6.64
N GLY A 39 6.39 3.26 -6.58
CA GLY A 39 6.34 2.38 -7.73
C GLY A 39 7.07 1.07 -7.54
N VAL A 40 7.53 0.47 -8.61
CA VAL A 40 8.35 -0.74 -8.59
C VAL A 40 9.81 -0.39 -8.90
N ALA A 41 10.71 -0.94 -8.10
CA ALA A 41 12.15 -0.90 -8.34
C ALA A 41 12.78 -2.22 -7.86
N ASP A 42 13.65 -2.78 -8.69
CA ASP A 42 14.34 -4.07 -8.42
C ASP A 42 13.35 -5.21 -8.06
N GLY A 43 12.19 -5.25 -8.74
CA GLY A 43 11.12 -6.23 -8.48
C GLY A 43 10.30 -5.99 -7.22
N MET A 44 10.57 -4.95 -6.44
CA MET A 44 9.87 -4.62 -5.19
C MET A 44 8.85 -3.51 -5.40
N LEU A 45 7.72 -3.54 -4.69
CA LEU A 45 6.87 -2.37 -4.51
C LEU A 45 7.52 -1.44 -3.49
N VAL A 46 7.84 -0.21 -3.88
CA VAL A 46 8.64 0.72 -3.08
C VAL A 46 7.92 2.05 -2.87
N SER A 47 7.90 2.50 -1.62
CA SER A 47 7.62 3.87 -1.22
C SER A 47 8.86 4.45 -0.55
N PRO A 48 9.63 5.31 -1.22
CA PRO A 48 10.89 5.82 -0.67
C PRO A 48 10.70 6.91 0.38
N ALA A 49 9.46 7.39 0.58
CA ALA A 49 9.14 8.37 1.64
C ALA A 49 7.67 8.33 2.04
N ARG A 50 7.41 8.43 3.33
CA ARG A 50 6.13 8.67 4.01
C ARG A 50 4.97 7.79 3.53
N PRO A 51 4.92 6.54 3.92
CA PRO A 51 5.94 5.82 4.70
C PRO A 51 7.10 5.39 3.81
N ALA A 52 8.31 5.31 4.37
CA ALA A 52 9.46 4.72 3.70
C ALA A 52 9.42 3.20 3.94
N VAL A 53 8.89 2.46 2.97
CA VAL A 53 8.67 1.02 3.07
C VAL A 53 8.79 0.37 1.69
N ALA A 54 9.27 -0.86 1.64
CA ALA A 54 9.17 -1.69 0.46
C ALA A 54 8.64 -3.08 0.79
N VAL A 55 7.90 -3.65 -0.16
CA VAL A 55 7.50 -5.07 -0.18
C VAL A 55 8.42 -5.79 -1.15
N LYS A 56 9.28 -6.65 -0.63
CA LYS A 56 10.18 -7.49 -1.40
C LYS A 56 9.57 -8.89 -1.50
N PRO A 57 9.10 -9.32 -2.68
CA PRO A 57 8.64 -10.69 -2.87
C PRO A 57 9.78 -11.69 -2.66
N ALA A 58 9.46 -12.94 -2.33
CA ALA A 58 10.41 -14.04 -2.34
C ALA A 58 10.96 -14.24 -3.76
N ALA A 59 12.12 -14.92 -3.87
CA ALA A 59 12.87 -14.99 -5.12
C ALA A 59 12.15 -15.78 -6.24
N ASP A 60 11.18 -16.59 -5.86
CA ASP A 60 10.34 -17.41 -6.73
C ASP A 60 9.05 -16.69 -7.19
N PHE A 61 8.91 -15.41 -6.86
CA PHE A 61 7.82 -14.56 -7.33
C PHE A 61 8.33 -13.52 -8.33
N ALA A 62 7.75 -13.51 -9.53
CA ALA A 62 8.04 -12.50 -10.55
C ALA A 62 6.91 -11.48 -10.67
N SER A 63 7.26 -10.21 -10.83
CA SER A 63 6.30 -9.13 -11.06
C SER A 63 5.66 -9.26 -12.43
N VAL A 64 4.33 -9.31 -12.47
CA VAL A 64 3.55 -9.44 -13.71
C VAL A 64 2.82 -8.16 -14.09
N ASP A 65 2.39 -7.37 -13.12
CA ASP A 65 1.75 -6.06 -13.33
C ASP A 65 2.01 -5.12 -12.17
N ALA A 66 2.05 -3.82 -12.47
CA ALA A 66 2.11 -2.78 -11.44
C ALA A 66 1.46 -1.50 -11.94
N ARG A 67 0.58 -0.91 -11.13
CA ARG A 67 -0.20 0.27 -11.48
C ARG A 67 -0.31 1.27 -10.35
N ARG A 68 -0.65 2.50 -10.69
CA ARG A 68 -1.13 3.51 -9.75
C ARG A 68 -2.60 3.80 -9.99
N VAL A 69 -3.35 4.07 -8.95
CA VAL A 69 -4.77 4.36 -9.04
C VAL A 69 -5.17 5.42 -8.02
N ASP A 70 -6.06 6.31 -8.44
CA ASP A 70 -6.71 7.26 -7.53
C ASP A 70 -8.08 6.68 -7.17
N LEU A 71 -8.33 6.55 -5.86
CA LEU A 71 -9.52 5.95 -5.28
C LEU A 71 -10.26 6.97 -4.43
N SER A 72 -11.54 6.76 -4.22
CA SER A 72 -12.40 7.65 -3.44
C SER A 72 -13.24 6.85 -2.44
N PRO A 73 -12.59 6.27 -1.40
CA PRO A 73 -13.30 5.56 -0.36
C PRO A 73 -14.19 6.47 0.47
N SER A 74 -15.24 5.93 1.06
CA SER A 74 -16.09 6.63 1.99
C SER A 74 -15.34 7.02 3.27
N VAL A 75 -15.83 8.06 3.96
CA VAL A 75 -15.27 8.56 5.22
C VAL A 75 -16.34 8.48 6.29
N GLN A 76 -16.10 7.69 7.34
CA GLN A 76 -17.00 7.64 8.50
C GLN A 76 -16.87 8.91 9.35
N ASN A 77 -17.96 9.27 10.01
CA ASN A 77 -18.05 10.44 10.91
C ASN A 77 -17.72 11.79 10.25
N SER A 78 -17.78 11.89 8.93
CA SER A 78 -17.53 13.11 8.18
C SER A 78 -18.78 13.55 7.40
N MET A 79 -18.88 14.86 7.12
CA MET A 79 -19.83 15.37 6.11
C MET A 79 -19.38 15.04 4.69
N LEU A 80 -18.11 14.65 4.50
CA LEU A 80 -17.57 14.21 3.23
C LEU A 80 -18.04 12.77 2.97
N GLN A 81 -18.53 12.51 1.77
CA GLN A 81 -18.93 11.18 1.37
C GLN A 81 -17.75 10.33 0.89
N ALA A 82 -16.71 11.00 0.41
CA ALA A 82 -15.51 10.34 -0.10
C ALA A 82 -14.28 11.25 0.06
N THR A 83 -13.10 10.64 0.12
CA THR A 83 -11.80 11.32 0.13
C THR A 83 -10.90 10.84 -0.98
N SER A 84 -9.85 11.61 -1.30
CA SER A 84 -8.86 11.22 -2.30
C SER A 84 -7.79 10.35 -1.66
N VAL A 85 -7.61 9.15 -2.22
CA VAL A 85 -6.56 8.19 -1.85
C VAL A 85 -5.76 7.87 -3.08
N GLN A 86 -4.45 8.03 -2.97
CA GLN A 86 -3.50 7.57 -3.98
C GLN A 86 -3.01 6.18 -3.61
N ALA A 87 -3.22 5.22 -4.48
CA ALA A 87 -2.72 3.86 -4.30
C ALA A 87 -1.73 3.48 -5.42
N VAL A 88 -0.78 2.64 -5.05
CA VAL A 88 0.09 1.92 -5.99
C VAL A 88 0.01 0.45 -5.63
N TYR A 89 -0.03 -0.42 -6.64
CA TYR A 89 0.00 -1.85 -6.42
C TYR A 89 0.96 -2.55 -7.37
N ALA A 90 1.39 -3.74 -6.96
CA ALA A 90 2.14 -4.67 -7.78
C ALA A 90 1.61 -6.08 -7.57
N LEU A 91 1.50 -6.83 -8.65
CA LEU A 91 1.07 -8.22 -8.69
C LEU A 91 2.26 -9.09 -9.07
N TYR A 92 2.35 -10.24 -8.42
CA TYR A 92 3.45 -11.20 -8.62
C TYR A 92 2.87 -12.60 -8.75
N ASN A 93 3.40 -13.37 -9.67
CA ASN A 93 3.09 -14.78 -9.85
C ASN A 93 4.25 -15.64 -9.34
N HIS A 94 3.92 -16.75 -8.71
CA HIS A 94 4.89 -17.77 -8.34
C HIS A 94 5.42 -18.46 -9.61
N GLU A 95 6.73 -18.43 -9.80
CA GLU A 95 7.39 -19.03 -10.95
C GLU A 95 8.03 -20.36 -10.57
N GLY A 96 7.80 -21.39 -11.40
CA GLY A 96 8.48 -22.65 -11.29
C GLY A 96 7.67 -23.80 -11.90
N PRO A 97 8.30 -24.74 -12.60
CA PRO A 97 7.59 -25.81 -13.31
C PRO A 97 6.93 -26.86 -12.38
N GLN A 98 7.24 -26.84 -11.09
CA GLN A 98 6.65 -27.71 -10.06
C GLN A 98 6.00 -26.92 -8.93
N ALA A 99 5.96 -25.60 -9.04
CA ALA A 99 5.37 -24.76 -8.02
C ALA A 99 3.84 -24.89 -8.02
N ALA A 100 3.25 -25.02 -6.85
CA ALA A 100 1.81 -24.83 -6.72
C ALA A 100 1.48 -23.38 -7.17
N PRO A 101 0.41 -23.18 -7.93
CA PRO A 101 0.05 -21.83 -8.35
C PRO A 101 -0.22 -20.98 -7.12
N ALA A 102 0.46 -19.84 -7.04
CA ALA A 102 0.27 -18.87 -5.98
C ALA A 102 0.46 -17.46 -6.53
N HIS A 103 -0.24 -16.51 -5.94
CA HIS A 103 -0.16 -15.10 -6.30
C HIS A 103 0.14 -14.26 -5.07
N LEU A 104 0.89 -13.20 -5.26
CA LEU A 104 1.15 -12.18 -4.26
C LEU A 104 0.70 -10.83 -4.81
N ALA A 105 -0.16 -10.14 -4.09
CA ALA A 105 -0.56 -8.77 -4.38
C ALA A 105 -0.05 -7.86 -3.27
N ALA A 106 0.64 -6.78 -3.63
CA ALA A 106 1.05 -5.75 -2.68
C ALA A 106 0.43 -4.42 -3.09
N LEU A 107 -0.23 -3.73 -2.15
CA LEU A 107 -0.87 -2.44 -2.38
C LEU A 107 -0.52 -1.47 -1.25
N LEU A 108 -0.07 -0.28 -1.62
CA LEU A 108 0.11 0.84 -0.70
C LEU A 108 -0.87 1.96 -1.06
N ALA A 109 -1.80 2.25 -0.16
CA ALA A 109 -2.75 3.34 -0.26
C ALA A 109 -2.36 4.47 0.70
N VAL A 110 -2.43 5.73 0.23
CA VAL A 110 -2.07 6.91 1.03
C VAL A 110 -3.18 7.95 0.90
N SER A 111 -3.78 8.33 2.04
CA SER A 111 -4.73 9.43 2.10
C SER A 111 -4.04 10.74 1.74
N GLN A 112 -4.66 11.52 0.87
CA GLN A 112 -4.15 12.82 0.44
C GLN A 112 -4.62 13.96 1.33
N ASN A 113 -5.60 13.68 2.19
CA ASN A 113 -6.23 14.63 3.11
C ASN A 113 -5.88 14.28 4.58
N ASP A 114 -6.71 14.76 5.50
CA ASP A 114 -6.49 14.54 6.94
C ASP A 114 -7.17 13.27 7.48
N GLU A 115 -7.97 12.60 6.67
CA GLU A 115 -8.63 11.35 7.03
C GLU A 115 -7.62 10.21 7.20
N THR A 116 -7.96 9.28 8.10
CA THR A 116 -7.07 8.20 8.51
C THR A 116 -7.80 6.85 8.47
N TRP A 117 -7.04 5.77 8.34
CA TRP A 117 -7.58 4.43 8.54
C TRP A 117 -7.72 4.10 10.02
N PRO A 118 -8.72 3.27 10.42
CA PRO A 118 -8.81 2.72 11.76
C PRO A 118 -7.59 1.86 12.07
N VAL A 119 -7.22 1.79 13.36
CA VAL A 119 -6.08 0.97 13.82
C VAL A 119 -6.28 -0.49 13.46
N GLU A 120 -7.48 -1.00 13.68
CA GLU A 120 -7.90 -2.35 13.34
C GLU A 120 -8.73 -2.28 12.04
N PRO A 121 -8.23 -2.84 10.96
CA PRO A 121 -8.92 -2.77 9.69
C PRO A 121 -10.14 -3.67 9.70
N GLU A 122 -11.27 -3.14 9.22
CA GLU A 122 -12.44 -3.95 8.93
C GLU A 122 -12.19 -4.76 7.66
N LEU A 123 -12.46 -6.07 7.73
CA LEU A 123 -12.51 -6.93 6.58
C LEU A 123 -13.92 -6.91 6.01
N GLY A 124 -14.04 -6.79 4.70
CA GLY A 124 -15.32 -6.94 4.00
C GLY A 124 -15.84 -8.38 3.95
N PHE A 125 -15.10 -9.34 4.50
CA PHE A 125 -15.35 -10.78 4.41
C PHE A 125 -15.24 -11.45 5.79
N PRO A 126 -15.96 -12.55 6.04
CA PRO A 126 -15.78 -13.32 7.27
C PRO A 126 -14.40 -13.97 7.28
N ALA A 127 -13.61 -13.65 8.31
CA ALA A 127 -12.30 -14.26 8.49
C ALA A 127 -12.41 -15.65 9.13
N ILE A 128 -11.74 -16.64 8.57
CA ILE A 128 -11.54 -17.96 9.19
C ILE A 128 -10.57 -17.81 10.38
N ARG A 129 -9.53 -16.97 10.20
CA ARG A 129 -8.57 -16.64 11.25
C ARG A 129 -8.22 -15.15 11.18
N HIS A 130 -8.16 -14.51 12.35
CA HIS A 130 -7.73 -13.14 12.54
C HIS A 130 -6.73 -13.06 13.68
N LYS A 131 -5.58 -12.44 13.46
CA LYS A 131 -4.58 -12.25 14.52
C LYS A 131 -3.70 -11.02 14.28
N LYS A 132 -3.19 -10.45 15.36
CA LYS A 132 -2.06 -9.50 15.27
C LYS A 132 -0.82 -10.23 14.79
N GLN A 133 -0.04 -9.58 13.93
CA GLN A 133 1.14 -10.16 13.32
C GLN A 133 2.22 -9.10 13.16
N ASP A 134 3.41 -9.40 13.69
CA ASP A 134 4.61 -8.59 13.45
C ASP A 134 5.43 -9.23 12.33
N ILE A 135 5.81 -8.43 11.34
CA ILE A 135 6.65 -8.85 10.22
C ILE A 135 7.74 -7.80 10.00
N ASP A 136 9.01 -8.20 10.12
CA ASP A 136 10.18 -7.37 9.87
C ASP A 136 10.14 -6.02 10.64
N GLY A 137 9.59 -6.01 11.85
CA GLY A 137 9.44 -4.82 12.69
C GLY A 137 8.21 -3.96 12.41
N PHE A 138 7.34 -4.37 11.51
CA PHE A 138 6.03 -3.75 11.29
C PHE A 138 4.94 -4.54 12.01
N SER A 139 4.18 -3.85 12.88
CA SER A 139 3.01 -4.43 13.53
C SER A 139 1.76 -4.23 12.70
N GLY A 140 0.98 -5.29 12.52
CA GLY A 140 -0.24 -5.27 11.72
C GLY A 140 -1.20 -6.39 12.09
N PHE A 141 -2.07 -6.72 11.18
CA PHE A 141 -3.06 -7.79 11.28
C PHE A 141 -2.89 -8.78 10.14
N ALA A 142 -3.17 -10.03 10.42
CA ALA A 142 -3.14 -11.09 9.43
C ALA A 142 -4.47 -11.86 9.46
N ASP A 143 -5.15 -11.88 8.31
CA ASP A 143 -6.47 -12.45 8.13
C ASP A 143 -6.43 -13.58 7.11
N THR A 144 -7.00 -14.74 7.45
CA THR A 144 -7.23 -15.83 6.49
C THR A 144 -8.71 -15.91 6.19
N TYR A 145 -9.07 -15.93 4.91
CA TYR A 145 -10.45 -16.02 4.43
C TYR A 145 -10.51 -16.66 3.05
N VAL A 146 -11.71 -17.01 2.63
CA VAL A 146 -12.00 -17.42 1.25
C VAL A 146 -12.53 -16.22 0.48
N LEU A 147 -12.01 -16.03 -0.73
CA LEU A 147 -12.47 -15.00 -1.65
C LEU A 147 -13.06 -15.67 -2.90
N ASP A 148 -14.31 -15.37 -3.18
CA ASP A 148 -14.95 -15.78 -4.42
C ASP A 148 -14.34 -15.04 -5.62
N ALA A 149 -14.21 -15.69 -6.76
CA ALA A 149 -13.66 -15.07 -7.97
C ALA A 149 -14.39 -13.79 -8.40
N LYS A 150 -15.71 -13.71 -8.17
CA LYS A 150 -16.53 -12.52 -8.49
C LYS A 150 -16.21 -11.28 -7.64
N ASP A 151 -15.66 -11.48 -6.43
CA ASP A 151 -15.36 -10.43 -5.45
C ASP A 151 -13.86 -10.05 -5.48
N ASP A 152 -13.09 -10.70 -6.35
CA ASP A 152 -11.66 -10.45 -6.50
C ASP A 152 -11.40 -9.18 -7.34
N PRO A 153 -10.73 -8.16 -6.80
CA PRO A 153 -10.37 -6.96 -7.56
C PRO A 153 -9.39 -7.22 -8.71
N TRP A 154 -8.72 -8.38 -8.71
CA TRP A 154 -7.70 -8.77 -9.68
C TRP A 154 -8.18 -9.83 -10.68
N ALA A 155 -9.42 -10.31 -10.56
CA ALA A 155 -9.95 -11.49 -11.28
C ALA A 155 -9.96 -11.35 -12.82
N SER A 156 -9.86 -10.15 -13.37
CA SER A 156 -9.86 -9.95 -14.83
C SER A 156 -8.63 -10.57 -15.54
N ASP A 157 -7.58 -10.88 -14.79
CA ASP A 157 -6.29 -11.33 -15.33
C ASP A 157 -5.89 -12.74 -14.82
N GLU A 158 -6.79 -13.43 -14.08
CA GLU A 158 -6.49 -14.72 -13.47
C GLU A 158 -6.77 -15.91 -14.40
N PRO A 159 -5.89 -16.94 -14.33
CA PRO A 159 -6.12 -18.18 -15.07
C PRO A 159 -7.34 -18.94 -14.55
N ALA A 160 -7.97 -19.75 -15.42
CA ALA A 160 -9.18 -20.53 -15.15
C ALA A 160 -9.17 -21.38 -13.86
N GLN A 161 -7.99 -21.68 -13.32
CA GLN A 161 -7.85 -22.42 -12.05
C GLN A 161 -8.38 -21.68 -10.82
N TRP A 162 -8.61 -20.38 -10.93
CA TRP A 162 -9.16 -19.54 -9.86
C TRP A 162 -10.68 -19.36 -9.93
N GLU A 163 -11.34 -19.97 -10.90
CA GLU A 163 -12.80 -19.89 -11.09
C GLU A 163 -13.60 -20.30 -9.85
N ASN A 164 -13.03 -21.18 -9.02
CA ASN A 164 -13.65 -21.63 -7.78
C ASN A 164 -13.31 -20.73 -6.58
N GLY A 165 -12.59 -19.64 -6.79
CA GLY A 165 -12.11 -18.75 -5.74
C GLY A 165 -10.75 -19.13 -5.19
N SER A 166 -10.32 -18.38 -4.18
CA SER A 166 -9.00 -18.50 -3.59
C SER A 166 -9.03 -18.53 -2.06
N LEU A 167 -8.08 -19.26 -1.48
CA LEU A 167 -7.71 -19.12 -0.09
C LEU A 167 -6.72 -17.95 0.02
N VAL A 168 -7.05 -16.97 0.85
CA VAL A 168 -6.30 -15.71 0.96
C VAL A 168 -5.74 -15.53 2.35
N ARG A 169 -4.47 -15.11 2.42
CA ARG A 169 -3.86 -14.56 3.62
C ARG A 169 -3.52 -13.10 3.38
N ARG A 170 -4.28 -12.20 4.02
CA ARG A 170 -4.08 -10.76 3.96
C ARG A 170 -3.32 -10.27 5.17
N PHE A 171 -2.26 -9.51 4.93
CA PHE A 171 -1.52 -8.77 5.92
C PHE A 171 -1.83 -7.29 5.75
N THR A 172 -2.26 -6.62 6.81
CA THR A 172 -2.62 -5.20 6.79
C THR A 172 -1.82 -4.43 7.81
N PHE A 173 -1.11 -3.40 7.36
CA PHE A 173 -0.30 -2.52 8.20
C PHE A 173 -0.80 -1.09 8.05
N ILE A 174 -1.10 -0.44 9.18
CA ILE A 174 -1.48 0.96 9.22
C ILE A 174 -0.24 1.76 9.60
N LEU A 175 0.20 2.64 8.70
CA LEU A 175 1.50 3.29 8.73
C LEU A 175 1.34 4.82 8.74
N TRP A 176 2.44 5.52 9.05
CA TRP A 176 2.57 6.97 8.91
C TRP A 176 1.37 7.74 9.48
N PHE A 177 1.21 7.66 10.80
CA PHE A 177 0.14 8.34 11.52
C PHE A 177 -1.26 8.00 10.98
N TYR A 178 -1.49 6.72 10.66
CA TYR A 178 -2.74 6.18 10.13
C TYR A 178 -3.14 6.72 8.74
N LYS A 179 -2.27 7.48 8.07
CA LYS A 179 -2.52 8.04 6.73
C LYS A 179 -2.10 7.13 5.58
N ALA A 180 -1.45 6.03 5.88
CA ALA A 180 -1.07 5.04 4.88
C ALA A 180 -1.49 3.63 5.32
N LYS A 181 -2.00 2.85 4.38
CA LYS A 181 -2.37 1.45 4.55
C LYS A 181 -1.61 0.62 3.54
N LEU A 182 -0.79 -0.29 4.06
CA LEU A 182 -0.11 -1.30 3.27
C LEU A 182 -0.86 -2.61 3.41
N ILE A 183 -1.23 -3.21 2.30
CA ILE A 183 -1.88 -4.52 2.23
C ILE A 183 -0.97 -5.43 1.41
N VAL A 184 -0.68 -6.61 1.94
CA VAL A 184 -0.04 -7.69 1.20
C VAL A 184 -0.94 -8.91 1.27
N GLU A 185 -1.30 -9.47 0.12
CA GLU A 185 -2.10 -10.69 0.05
C GLU A 185 -1.33 -11.79 -0.65
N TYR A 186 -1.23 -12.92 0.02
CA TYR A 186 -0.83 -14.18 -0.57
C TYR A 186 -2.06 -15.02 -0.85
N ARG A 187 -2.10 -15.66 -2.01
CA ARG A 187 -3.25 -16.39 -2.51
C ARG A 187 -2.85 -17.72 -3.12
N GLU A 188 -3.67 -18.72 -2.87
CA GLU A 188 -3.62 -20.02 -3.54
C GLU A 188 -5.02 -20.39 -4.04
N PRO A 189 -5.15 -21.24 -5.07
CA PRO A 189 -6.45 -21.80 -5.45
C PRO A 189 -7.13 -22.44 -4.25
N LEU A 190 -8.44 -22.27 -4.15
CA LEU A 190 -9.19 -22.95 -3.11
C LEU A 190 -8.97 -24.48 -3.25
N PRO A 191 -8.61 -25.18 -2.18
CA PRO A 191 -8.41 -26.62 -2.23
C PRO A 191 -9.68 -27.34 -2.66
N ALA A 192 -9.55 -28.51 -3.25
CA ALA A 192 -10.70 -29.33 -3.62
C ALA A 192 -11.61 -29.57 -2.39
N PRO A 193 -12.94 -29.60 -2.58
CA PRO A 193 -13.86 -29.89 -1.51
C PRO A 193 -13.48 -31.17 -0.75
N SER A 194 -13.52 -31.12 0.57
CA SER A 194 -13.27 -32.24 1.46
C SER A 194 -14.45 -32.43 2.41
N ASP A 195 -14.54 -33.61 3.04
CA ASP A 195 -15.57 -33.86 4.05
C ASP A 195 -15.40 -33.01 5.33
N MET A 196 -14.23 -32.44 5.51
CA MET A 196 -13.89 -31.56 6.63
C MET A 196 -14.06 -30.10 6.21
N PRO A 197 -14.82 -29.29 6.97
CA PRO A 197 -14.85 -27.84 6.76
C PRO A 197 -13.45 -27.23 6.76
N LEU A 198 -13.23 -26.22 5.92
CA LEU A 198 -11.90 -25.61 5.78
C LEU A 198 -11.38 -25.02 7.09
N GLU A 199 -12.27 -24.41 7.88
CA GLU A 199 -11.96 -23.84 9.20
C GLU A 199 -11.45 -24.87 10.22
N ASP A 200 -11.85 -26.13 10.07
CA ASP A 200 -11.46 -27.23 10.94
C ASP A 200 -10.16 -27.92 10.46
N ASN A 201 -9.73 -27.65 9.24
CA ASN A 201 -8.50 -28.21 8.68
C ASN A 201 -7.26 -27.43 9.14
N ILE A 202 -6.94 -27.60 10.43
CA ILE A 202 -5.82 -26.89 11.09
C ILE A 202 -4.48 -27.11 10.41
N PRO A 203 -4.07 -28.33 10.00
CA PRO A 203 -2.80 -28.54 9.32
C PRO A 203 -2.71 -27.75 8.00
N LEU A 204 -3.72 -27.85 7.14
CA LEU A 204 -3.77 -27.14 5.86
C LEU A 204 -3.65 -25.62 6.06
N LEU A 205 -4.43 -25.06 6.98
CA LEU A 205 -4.37 -23.62 7.26
C LEU A 205 -3.02 -23.20 7.83
N THR A 206 -2.40 -24.02 8.66
CA THR A 206 -1.08 -23.71 9.24
C THR A 206 0.02 -23.71 8.17
N ASP A 207 0.03 -24.70 7.30
CA ASP A 207 0.99 -24.79 6.19
C ASP A 207 0.79 -23.66 5.18
N PHE A 208 -0.46 -23.31 4.87
CA PHE A 208 -0.79 -22.18 4.02
C PHE A 208 -0.30 -20.86 4.63
N GLU A 209 -0.57 -20.62 5.93
CA GLU A 209 -0.11 -19.42 6.62
C GLU A 209 1.42 -19.31 6.69
N ALA A 210 2.13 -20.45 6.80
CA ALA A 210 3.59 -20.48 6.77
C ALA A 210 4.12 -20.05 5.39
N ARG A 211 3.59 -20.63 4.31
CA ARG A 211 3.96 -20.23 2.93
C ARG A 211 3.66 -18.75 2.68
N ALA A 212 2.54 -18.25 3.16
CA ALA A 212 2.19 -16.84 3.04
C ALA A 212 3.22 -15.92 3.74
N LEU A 213 3.72 -16.30 4.91
CA LEU A 213 4.76 -15.55 5.63
C LEU A 213 6.13 -15.59 4.93
N GLU A 214 6.43 -16.66 4.22
CA GLU A 214 7.68 -16.84 3.48
C GLU A 214 7.67 -16.11 2.12
N SER A 215 6.48 -15.78 1.59
CA SER A 215 6.32 -15.23 0.24
C SER A 215 6.84 -13.80 0.05
N PHE A 216 7.10 -13.06 1.14
CA PHE A 216 7.62 -11.69 1.07
C PHE A 216 8.40 -11.27 2.31
N ARG A 217 9.08 -10.12 2.21
CA ARG A 217 9.67 -9.37 3.32
C ARG A 217 9.26 -7.91 3.25
N LEU A 218 9.21 -7.25 4.40
CA LEU A 218 9.05 -5.81 4.51
C LEU A 218 10.40 -5.17 4.80
N LEU A 219 10.74 -4.13 4.03
CA LEU A 219 11.94 -3.35 4.27
C LEU A 219 11.56 -1.98 4.82
N ASN A 220 12.12 -1.63 5.97
CA ASN A 220 12.01 -0.29 6.53
C ASN A 220 13.03 0.63 5.86
N GLY A 221 12.57 1.72 5.27
CA GLY A 221 13.43 2.73 4.64
C GLY A 221 13.69 3.96 5.52
N ASP A 222 13.21 3.96 6.79
CA ASP A 222 13.43 5.10 7.68
C ASP A 222 14.80 5.01 8.37
N PRO A 223 15.78 5.85 8.00
CA PRO A 223 17.13 5.81 8.58
C PRO A 223 17.13 6.08 10.10
N LYS A 224 16.12 6.80 10.62
CA LYS A 224 16.02 7.12 12.03
C LYS A 224 15.65 5.90 12.87
N ASN A 225 15.04 4.90 12.25
CA ASN A 225 14.60 3.66 12.88
C ASN A 225 15.40 2.45 12.38
N GLY A 226 16.68 2.64 12.02
CA GLY A 226 17.55 1.55 11.57
C GLY A 226 17.21 1.00 10.20
N GLY A 227 16.50 1.79 9.39
CA GLY A 227 16.08 1.39 8.05
C GLY A 227 17.24 1.33 7.05
N VAL A 228 17.01 0.59 5.97
CA VAL A 228 17.94 0.45 4.86
C VAL A 228 17.64 1.48 3.75
N GLU A 229 18.63 1.81 2.92
CA GLU A 229 18.37 2.61 1.72
C GLU A 229 17.50 1.80 0.75
N LEU A 230 16.32 2.33 0.44
CA LEU A 230 15.41 1.70 -0.50
C LEU A 230 15.76 2.10 -1.94
N PRO A 231 15.62 1.18 -2.90
CA PRO A 231 15.78 1.52 -4.30
C PRO A 231 14.73 2.56 -4.72
N ARG A 232 15.06 3.36 -5.72
CA ARG A 232 14.19 4.45 -6.17
C ARG A 232 13.54 4.08 -7.49
N PRO A 233 12.19 4.04 -7.55
CA PRO A 233 11.50 3.90 -8.83
C PRO A 233 11.92 5.02 -9.78
N LYS A 234 12.27 4.67 -11.01
CA LYS A 234 12.73 5.62 -12.03
C LYS A 234 11.57 6.33 -12.70
N GLU A 235 10.44 5.65 -12.80
CA GLU A 235 9.26 6.11 -13.53
C GLU A 235 8.00 5.97 -12.69
N LYS A 236 7.02 6.83 -12.98
CA LYS A 236 5.68 6.69 -12.41
C LYS A 236 4.98 5.50 -13.05
N LEU A 237 4.36 4.67 -12.22
CA LEU A 237 3.53 3.58 -12.73
C LEU A 237 2.40 4.11 -13.61
N PRO A 238 2.03 3.37 -14.67
CA PRO A 238 0.88 3.70 -15.49
C PRO A 238 -0.43 3.59 -14.68
N TYR A 239 -1.49 4.21 -15.17
CA TYR A 239 -2.84 3.96 -14.68
C TYR A 239 -3.33 2.59 -15.16
N PRO A 240 -4.26 1.96 -14.43
CA PRO A 240 -4.83 0.69 -14.86
C PRO A 240 -5.63 0.86 -16.16
N PRO A 241 -5.78 -0.20 -16.94
CA PRO A 241 -6.64 -0.20 -18.10
C PRO A 241 -8.10 0.10 -17.74
N ALA A 242 -8.92 0.48 -18.71
CA ALA A 242 -10.30 0.90 -18.48
C ALA A 242 -11.20 -0.17 -17.83
N GLY A 243 -10.81 -1.45 -17.87
CA GLY A 243 -11.59 -2.57 -17.34
C GLY A 243 -11.40 -2.88 -15.87
N ILE A 244 -10.46 -2.21 -15.14
CA ILE A 244 -10.25 -2.53 -13.73
C ILE A 244 -11.46 -2.14 -12.88
N ASN A 245 -11.84 -3.00 -11.97
CA ASN A 245 -12.93 -2.75 -11.03
C ASN A 245 -12.46 -1.81 -9.90
N ARG A 246 -12.56 -0.49 -10.13
CA ARG A 246 -12.18 0.51 -9.14
C ARG A 246 -13.00 0.44 -7.87
N GLN A 247 -14.26 0.01 -7.94
CA GLN A 247 -15.10 -0.15 -6.77
C GLN A 247 -14.56 -1.28 -5.88
N ALA A 248 -14.25 -2.43 -6.46
CA ALA A 248 -13.64 -3.54 -5.72
C ALA A 248 -12.30 -3.13 -5.08
N LEU A 249 -11.46 -2.34 -5.77
CA LEU A 249 -10.23 -1.79 -5.17
C LEU A 249 -10.52 -0.81 -4.03
N THR A 250 -11.58 -0.01 -4.14
CA THR A 250 -11.99 0.92 -3.09
C THR A 250 -12.47 0.14 -1.85
N ASP A 251 -13.27 -0.88 -2.05
CA ASP A 251 -13.76 -1.76 -0.99
C ASP A 251 -12.60 -2.55 -0.35
N PHE A 252 -11.62 -2.94 -1.18
CA PHE A 252 -10.41 -3.62 -0.75
C PHE A 252 -9.56 -2.78 0.22
N ILE A 253 -9.42 -1.48 0.01
CA ILE A 253 -8.69 -0.60 0.93
C ILE A 253 -9.53 -0.18 2.14
N GLY A 254 -10.85 -0.33 2.07
CA GLY A 254 -11.80 -0.04 3.15
C GLY A 254 -12.02 1.46 3.40
N THR A 255 -12.81 1.74 4.44
CA THR A 255 -13.28 3.08 4.81
C THR A 255 -12.25 3.84 5.65
N LEU A 256 -12.18 5.16 5.48
CA LEU A 256 -11.41 6.07 6.32
C LEU A 256 -12.29 6.71 7.40
N TRP A 257 -11.64 7.28 8.41
CA TRP A 257 -12.30 7.98 9.51
C TRP A 257 -11.84 9.43 9.57
N ASP A 258 -12.78 10.33 9.90
CA ASP A 258 -12.47 11.71 10.25
C ASP A 258 -12.17 11.78 11.76
N MET A 259 -10.89 11.96 12.09
CA MET A 259 -10.41 12.02 13.48
C MET A 259 -10.66 13.39 14.15
N LYS A 260 -11.26 14.37 13.45
CA LYS A 260 -11.46 15.72 13.96
C LYS A 260 -12.77 15.89 14.76
N LYS A 261 -13.49 14.81 15.02
CA LYS A 261 -14.74 14.85 15.80
C LYS A 261 -14.65 14.11 17.11
#